data_aa9d711a07a5bfd0407ea0a6b0fde96a
#
_entry.id   aa9d711a07a5bfd0407ea0a6b0fde96a
#
_cell.length_a   1.000
_cell.length_b   1.000
_cell.length_c   1.000
_cell.angle_alpha   90.00
_cell.angle_beta   90.00
_cell.angle_gamma   90.00
#
_symmetry.space_group_name_H-M   'P 1'
#
loop_
_entity.id
_entity.type
_entity.pdbx_description
1 polymer ?
#
loop_
_entity_poly.entity_id
_entity_poly.type
_entity_poly.pdbx_seq_one_letter_code
_entity_poly.pdbx_strand_id
1 'polypeptide(L)'
;MMASLGRLFADIYWLRGYRLPLLVFLTFLNALFDGATVAVLLPLLKSIGGVVGAGDDWLSQAMTYILSIVGLQMTPMSIAGFGVVLIVVGAVIFLVQAHLSAKMQTDYVAHWQRRLFQSYFHAEFDFFRTRRAGDLIAAAIMEPVRLGGAFYQANLILSSVLFIGVQIAVALVIAPLVVALLFSAGAFLFLISVGLVKRGLMIGEEMTFVNADLQSDANELVHGAKFVKATATESRAVERLSKTINRFRDLTFANAFDVQLVRALFEYASALVVIALLVAGPLMLAVDVGAVIVIVAMFVRLFPKVTGLRQCQQSISLVLPAFDAVLAMEKDAKSSMEILESLQSHVDHKVEPVHIKFDHVAVAIEGREVLRDVSFSIAAGEFVVLMGPTGAGKTTLVDGLLGLRRLSGGLIEIDHHSMDSVSMPDWRRSIGYLGQDPLLFHASIKENLQWVRPDSDPSMMNTALNRAAATFVERLPRAFDTIVGDAGSRLSGGERQRIALARALLGAPRLLVLDEATSALDAETEAGVVETIARLKGQMTIIAITHRPALLSVADRVIEIKDGRATELNHDALKAH
;
A
#
# COMPACT_ATOMS: atom_id res chain seq x y z
N MET A 1 16.44 12.12 -10.33
CA MET A 1 16.68 12.12 -8.88
C MET A 1 16.23 13.42 -8.20
N MET A 2 16.81 14.61 -8.51
CA MET A 2 16.41 15.88 -7.86
C MET A 2 14.93 16.24 -8.07
N ALA A 3 14.39 16.02 -9.26
CA ALA A 3 12.97 16.28 -9.54
C ALA A 3 12.01 15.38 -8.74
N SER A 4 12.35 14.08 -8.58
CA SER A 4 11.54 13.13 -7.78
C SER A 4 11.63 13.45 -6.29
N LEU A 5 12.81 13.84 -5.80
CA LEU A 5 12.97 14.34 -4.43
C LEU A 5 12.12 15.60 -4.18
N GLY A 6 12.16 16.57 -5.09
CA GLY A 6 11.33 17.79 -4.98
C GLY A 6 9.84 17.47 -4.94
N ARG A 7 9.37 16.52 -5.77
CA ARG A 7 7.97 16.06 -5.76
C ARG A 7 7.59 15.35 -4.46
N LEU A 8 8.47 14.48 -3.94
CA LEU A 8 8.27 13.80 -2.66
C LEU A 8 8.14 14.80 -1.50
N PHE A 9 9.03 15.80 -1.42
CA PHE A 9 8.95 16.83 -0.38
C PHE A 9 7.72 17.72 -0.54
N ALA A 10 7.32 18.07 -1.77
CA ALA A 10 6.10 18.82 -2.04
C ALA A 10 4.85 18.04 -1.62
N ASP A 11 4.79 16.74 -1.88
CA ASP A 11 3.68 15.86 -1.49
C ASP A 11 3.56 15.77 0.04
N ILE A 12 4.68 15.60 0.74
CA ILE A 12 4.74 15.60 2.21
C ILE A 12 4.25 16.95 2.78
N TYR A 13 4.68 18.07 2.19
CA TYR A 13 4.28 19.40 2.62
C TYR A 13 2.77 19.64 2.46
N TRP A 14 2.22 19.29 1.30
CA TRP A 14 0.81 19.54 0.97
C TRP A 14 -0.16 18.75 1.86
N LEU A 15 0.23 17.54 2.27
CA LEU A 15 -0.62 16.64 3.04
C LEU A 15 -0.78 17.01 4.52
N ARG A 16 0.10 17.86 5.12
CA ARG A 16 0.20 17.96 6.59
C ARG A 16 0.04 19.35 7.18
N GLY A 17 -0.19 20.40 6.37
CA GLY A 17 -0.49 21.75 6.85
C GLY A 17 0.48 22.23 7.94
N TYR A 18 -0.05 22.72 9.09
CA TYR A 18 0.73 23.28 10.20
C TYR A 18 1.61 22.28 10.97
N ARG A 19 1.41 20.97 10.80
CA ARG A 19 2.18 19.94 11.53
C ARG A 19 3.63 19.86 11.09
N LEU A 20 3.91 20.09 9.80
CA LEU A 20 5.29 20.10 9.32
C LEU A 20 6.11 21.29 9.86
N PRO A 21 5.64 22.54 9.79
CA PRO A 21 6.31 23.66 10.47
C PRO A 21 6.52 23.43 11.97
N LEU A 22 5.54 22.85 12.66
CA LEU A 22 5.67 22.51 14.08
C LEU A 22 6.78 21.47 14.32
N LEU A 23 6.85 20.42 13.47
CA LEU A 23 7.91 19.42 13.56
C LEU A 23 9.29 20.05 13.36
N VAL A 24 9.45 20.93 12.35
CA VAL A 24 10.69 21.66 12.08
C VAL A 24 11.07 22.53 13.28
N PHE A 25 10.11 23.26 13.84
CA PHE A 25 10.33 24.10 15.03
C PHE A 25 10.76 23.27 16.25
N LEU A 26 10.07 22.16 16.54
CA LEU A 26 10.45 21.27 17.65
C LEU A 26 11.82 20.65 17.43
N THR A 27 12.16 20.30 16.19
CA THR A 27 13.47 19.77 15.84
C THR A 27 14.57 20.81 16.05
N PHE A 28 14.34 22.06 15.65
CA PHE A 28 15.26 23.17 15.89
C PHE A 28 15.42 23.45 17.39
N LEU A 29 14.31 23.49 18.11
CA LEU A 29 14.32 23.70 19.56
C LEU A 29 15.11 22.59 20.28
N ASN A 30 14.90 21.33 19.90
CA ASN A 30 15.66 20.21 20.43
C ASN A 30 17.17 20.35 20.17
N ALA A 31 17.57 20.75 18.96
CA ALA A 31 18.96 21.01 18.63
C ALA A 31 19.58 22.13 19.49
N LEU A 32 18.81 23.21 19.78
CA LEU A 32 19.24 24.28 20.67
C LEU A 32 19.46 23.79 22.11
N PHE A 33 18.52 23.01 22.68
CA PHE A 33 18.68 22.46 24.03
C PHE A 33 19.87 21.50 24.11
N ASP A 34 20.11 20.67 23.10
CA ASP A 34 21.28 19.81 23.03
C ASP A 34 22.59 20.63 22.98
N GLY A 35 22.62 21.69 22.19
CA GLY A 35 23.77 22.61 22.12
C GLY A 35 24.02 23.32 23.45
N ALA A 36 22.96 23.85 24.05
CA ALA A 36 23.03 24.53 25.35
C ALA A 36 23.53 23.59 26.46
N THR A 37 23.08 22.32 26.47
CA THR A 37 23.52 21.32 27.44
C THR A 37 25.03 21.10 27.40
N VAL A 38 25.63 21.07 26.19
CA VAL A 38 27.09 20.93 26.05
C VAL A 38 27.80 22.23 26.40
N ALA A 39 27.24 23.38 26.04
CA ALA A 39 27.82 24.69 26.37
C ALA A 39 27.95 24.92 27.89
N VAL A 40 27.02 24.38 28.70
CA VAL A 40 27.05 24.45 30.18
C VAL A 40 28.27 23.71 30.77
N LEU A 41 28.86 22.74 30.06
CA LEU A 41 30.05 22.03 30.56
C LEU A 41 31.26 22.97 30.73
N LEU A 42 31.42 23.99 29.92
CA LEU A 42 32.55 24.93 30.02
C LEU A 42 32.55 25.72 31.34
N PRO A 43 31.47 26.46 31.70
CA PRO A 43 31.38 27.09 33.02
C PRO A 43 31.50 26.13 34.18
N LEU A 44 30.95 24.90 34.05
CA LEU A 44 31.02 23.87 35.09
C LEU A 44 32.49 23.44 35.32
N LEU A 45 33.25 23.11 34.25
CA LEU A 45 34.66 22.71 34.35
C LEU A 45 35.53 23.84 34.95
N LYS A 46 35.31 25.10 34.56
CA LYS A 46 36.00 26.24 35.13
C LYS A 46 35.70 26.45 36.61
N SER A 47 34.45 26.23 37.01
CA SER A 47 34.02 26.35 38.41
C SER A 47 34.62 25.23 39.30
N ILE A 48 34.80 24.02 38.80
CA ILE A 48 35.45 22.88 39.52
C ILE A 48 36.97 23.08 39.58
N GLY A 49 37.60 23.59 38.53
CA GLY A 49 39.04 23.74 38.44
C GLY A 49 39.62 24.89 39.33
N GLY A 50 38.79 25.52 40.17
CA GLY A 50 39.26 26.54 41.11
C GLY A 50 39.63 27.88 40.45
N VAL A 51 39.43 28.03 39.16
CA VAL A 51 39.54 29.32 38.46
C VAL A 51 38.24 30.08 38.71
N VAL A 52 38.03 30.41 39.99
CA VAL A 52 36.92 31.28 40.46
C VAL A 52 37.34 32.74 40.21
N GLY A 53 37.29 33.15 38.98
CA GLY A 53 37.19 34.50 38.53
C GLY A 53 36.16 34.48 37.42
N ALA A 54 35.20 35.44 37.46
CA ALA A 54 34.33 35.62 36.33
C ALA A 54 35.18 35.71 35.09
N GLY A 55 35.32 34.56 34.35
CA GLY A 55 36.09 34.54 33.12
C GLY A 55 35.42 35.54 32.19
N ASP A 56 36.22 36.33 31.50
CA ASP A 56 35.76 37.31 30.50
C ASP A 56 34.99 36.67 29.34
N ASP A 57 34.72 35.35 29.40
CA ASP A 57 34.00 34.65 28.39
C ASP A 57 32.48 34.85 28.52
N TRP A 58 31.87 35.19 27.42
CA TRP A 58 30.45 35.53 27.33
C TRP A 58 29.52 34.39 27.85
N LEU A 59 29.93 33.10 27.74
CA LEU A 59 29.18 31.94 28.25
C LEU A 59 29.06 31.96 29.78
N SER A 60 30.16 32.25 30.48
CA SER A 60 30.16 32.40 31.94
C SER A 60 29.34 33.61 32.39
N GLN A 61 29.42 34.72 31.63
CA GLN A 61 28.59 35.92 31.88
C GLN A 61 27.10 35.64 31.65
N ALA A 62 26.74 34.96 30.52
CA ALA A 62 25.37 34.56 30.24
C ALA A 62 24.82 33.62 31.33
N MET A 63 25.62 32.66 31.79
CA MET A 63 25.24 31.73 32.84
C MET A 63 25.01 32.48 34.18
N THR A 64 25.90 33.40 34.55
CA THR A 64 25.75 34.22 35.74
C THR A 64 24.45 35.05 35.67
N TYR A 65 24.16 35.65 34.52
CA TYR A 65 22.92 36.38 34.29
C TYR A 65 21.68 35.50 34.45
N ILE A 66 21.67 34.33 33.80
CA ILE A 66 20.52 33.39 33.86
C ILE A 66 20.31 32.90 35.31
N LEU A 67 21.37 32.51 36.02
CA LEU A 67 21.27 32.07 37.41
C LEU A 67 20.81 33.21 38.35
N SER A 68 21.24 34.44 38.09
CA SER A 68 20.82 35.61 38.88
C SER A 68 19.31 35.92 38.76
N ILE A 69 18.68 35.64 37.61
CA ILE A 69 17.22 35.78 37.41
C ILE A 69 16.46 34.83 38.36
N VAL A 70 17.04 33.64 38.64
CA VAL A 70 16.44 32.64 39.55
C VAL A 70 16.90 32.83 41.00
N GLY A 71 17.74 33.83 41.25
CA GLY A 71 18.27 34.13 42.58
C GLY A 71 19.36 33.15 43.06
N LEU A 72 19.99 32.42 42.14
CA LEU A 72 21.04 31.47 42.43
C LEU A 72 22.45 32.07 42.18
N GLN A 73 23.39 31.75 43.05
CA GLN A 73 24.80 32.13 42.87
C GLN A 73 25.48 31.12 41.91
N MET A 74 26.52 31.59 41.21
CA MET A 74 27.31 30.74 40.30
C MET A 74 28.21 29.78 41.10
N THR A 75 27.64 28.66 41.51
CA THR A 75 28.32 27.53 42.20
C THR A 75 28.31 26.32 41.29
N PRO A 76 29.28 25.35 41.46
CA PRO A 76 29.26 24.12 40.69
C PRO A 76 27.92 23.37 40.80
N MET A 77 27.27 23.43 41.93
CA MET A 77 26.00 22.75 42.20
C MET A 77 24.84 23.42 41.46
N SER A 78 24.78 24.78 41.41
CA SER A 78 23.74 25.49 40.67
C SER A 78 23.88 25.36 39.17
N ILE A 79 25.12 25.34 38.63
CA ILE A 79 25.40 25.10 37.22
C ILE A 79 25.00 23.66 36.84
N ALA A 80 25.39 22.65 37.65
CA ALA A 80 24.99 21.26 37.42
C ALA A 80 23.46 21.09 37.46
N GLY A 81 22.78 21.72 38.46
CA GLY A 81 21.33 21.70 38.56
C GLY A 81 20.64 22.30 37.33
N PHE A 82 21.15 23.44 36.83
CA PHE A 82 20.66 24.03 35.57
C PHE A 82 20.86 23.09 34.36
N GLY A 83 22.04 22.46 34.28
CA GLY A 83 22.32 21.44 33.24
C GLY A 83 21.32 20.29 33.26
N VAL A 84 20.97 19.78 34.46
CA VAL A 84 19.94 18.73 34.61
C VAL A 84 18.58 19.21 34.13
N VAL A 85 18.19 20.44 34.44
CA VAL A 85 16.92 21.03 33.95
C VAL A 85 16.91 21.10 32.43
N LEU A 86 18.00 21.55 31.79
CA LEU A 86 18.12 21.56 30.33
C LEU A 86 17.99 20.16 29.71
N ILE A 87 18.60 19.16 30.32
CA ILE A 87 18.49 17.75 29.87
C ILE A 87 17.05 17.27 29.96
N VAL A 88 16.36 17.51 31.08
CA VAL A 88 14.98 17.06 31.28
C VAL A 88 14.03 17.77 30.28
N VAL A 89 14.16 19.09 30.13
CA VAL A 89 13.34 19.85 29.16
C VAL A 89 13.63 19.38 27.73
N GLY A 90 14.91 19.21 27.37
CA GLY A 90 15.32 18.68 26.06
C GLY A 90 14.74 17.29 25.80
N ALA A 91 14.76 16.41 26.80
CA ALA A 91 14.18 15.07 26.69
C ALA A 91 12.66 15.11 26.44
N VAL A 92 11.94 15.99 27.13
CA VAL A 92 10.49 16.17 26.91
C VAL A 92 10.23 16.68 25.48
N ILE A 93 10.98 17.71 25.02
CA ILE A 93 10.86 18.24 23.64
C ILE A 93 11.14 17.13 22.64
N PHE A 94 12.20 16.33 22.85
CA PHE A 94 12.53 15.21 21.99
C PHE A 94 11.39 14.18 21.90
N LEU A 95 10.78 13.81 23.04
CA LEU A 95 9.67 12.87 23.06
C LEU A 95 8.45 13.40 22.31
N VAL A 96 8.12 14.67 22.46
CA VAL A 96 7.02 15.33 21.74
C VAL A 96 7.32 15.34 20.23
N GLN A 97 8.55 15.72 19.83
CA GLN A 97 9.00 15.68 18.45
C GLN A 97 8.94 14.27 17.86
N ALA A 98 9.43 13.26 18.59
CA ALA A 98 9.43 11.88 18.18
C ALA A 98 8.01 11.34 17.99
N HIS A 99 7.10 11.65 18.92
CA HIS A 99 5.68 11.29 18.81
C HIS A 99 5.03 11.92 17.58
N LEU A 100 5.24 13.22 17.36
CA LEU A 100 4.69 13.93 16.20
C LEU A 100 5.24 13.36 14.89
N SER A 101 6.56 13.10 14.82
CA SER A 101 7.20 12.49 13.65
C SER A 101 6.65 11.10 13.34
N ALA A 102 6.55 10.22 14.34
CA ALA A 102 6.00 8.87 14.18
C ALA A 102 4.55 8.90 13.71
N LYS A 103 3.73 9.78 14.31
CA LYS A 103 2.33 9.96 13.89
C LYS A 103 2.22 10.45 12.44
N MET A 104 3.03 11.43 12.04
CA MET A 104 3.03 11.93 10.67
C MET A 104 3.46 10.86 9.67
N GLN A 105 4.47 10.04 10.02
CA GLN A 105 4.93 8.93 9.21
C GLN A 105 3.83 7.88 8.98
N THR A 106 3.19 7.43 10.05
CA THR A 106 2.14 6.39 9.96
C THR A 106 0.88 6.88 9.25
N ASP A 107 0.49 8.12 9.51
CA ASP A 107 -0.60 8.77 8.80
C ASP A 107 -0.30 8.94 7.29
N TYR A 108 0.95 9.21 6.91
CA TYR A 108 1.38 9.33 5.50
C TYR A 108 1.24 7.98 4.77
N VAL A 109 1.68 6.89 5.41
CA VAL A 109 1.50 5.54 4.90
C VAL A 109 0.01 5.24 4.68
N ALA A 110 -0.80 5.42 5.73
CA ALA A 110 -2.23 5.15 5.67
C ALA A 110 -2.97 6.01 4.62
N HIS A 111 -2.53 7.25 4.41
CA HIS A 111 -3.06 8.12 3.36
C HIS A 111 -2.84 7.53 1.97
N TRP A 112 -1.60 7.15 1.64
CA TRP A 112 -1.28 6.57 0.34
C TRP A 112 -1.96 5.23 0.09
N GLN A 113 -2.03 4.36 1.12
CA GLN A 113 -2.76 3.09 1.01
C GLN A 113 -4.23 3.32 0.68
N ARG A 114 -4.92 4.19 1.42
CA ARG A 114 -6.33 4.52 1.15
C ARG A 114 -6.52 5.12 -0.24
N ARG A 115 -5.66 6.05 -0.63
CA ARG A 115 -5.73 6.76 -1.91
C ARG A 115 -5.55 5.80 -3.09
N LEU A 116 -4.61 4.85 -3.00
CA LEU A 116 -4.42 3.83 -4.02
C LEU A 116 -5.61 2.87 -4.12
N PHE A 117 -6.08 2.33 -2.98
CA PHE A 117 -7.26 1.45 -2.99
C PHE A 117 -8.51 2.18 -3.50
N GLN A 118 -8.71 3.45 -3.13
CA GLN A 118 -9.80 4.25 -3.69
C GLN A 118 -9.66 4.40 -5.21
N SER A 119 -8.47 4.71 -5.72
CA SER A 119 -8.24 4.81 -7.16
C SER A 119 -8.44 3.48 -7.88
N TYR A 120 -8.03 2.36 -7.28
CA TYR A 120 -8.21 1.03 -7.86
C TYR A 120 -9.70 0.65 -7.96
N PHE A 121 -10.44 0.74 -6.86
CA PHE A 121 -11.85 0.32 -6.85
C PHE A 121 -12.80 1.25 -7.64
N HIS A 122 -12.32 2.43 -8.06
CA HIS A 122 -13.04 3.29 -9.00
C HIS A 122 -12.52 3.18 -10.44
N ALA A 123 -11.52 2.34 -10.70
CA ALA A 123 -11.04 2.07 -12.05
C ALA A 123 -11.93 1.05 -12.77
N GLU A 124 -11.98 1.14 -14.11
CA GLU A 124 -12.66 0.16 -14.96
C GLU A 124 -12.11 -1.26 -14.74
N PHE A 125 -12.94 -2.26 -14.96
CA PHE A 125 -12.55 -3.67 -14.76
C PHE A 125 -11.34 -4.11 -15.60
N ASP A 126 -11.17 -3.54 -16.80
CA ASP A 126 -10.00 -3.81 -17.65
C ASP A 126 -8.66 -3.42 -16.99
N PHE A 127 -8.66 -2.46 -16.06
CA PHE A 127 -7.49 -2.12 -15.26
C PHE A 127 -6.98 -3.32 -14.43
N PHE A 128 -7.90 -4.08 -13.83
CA PHE A 128 -7.55 -5.27 -13.05
C PHE A 128 -7.14 -6.45 -13.93
N ARG A 129 -7.76 -6.60 -15.10
CA ARG A 129 -7.52 -7.72 -16.01
C ARG A 129 -6.16 -7.65 -16.70
N THR A 130 -5.67 -6.45 -16.98
CA THR A 130 -4.39 -6.22 -17.65
C THR A 130 -3.18 -6.27 -16.71
N ARG A 131 -3.39 -6.34 -15.39
CA ARG A 131 -2.34 -6.31 -14.38
C ARG A 131 -2.38 -7.52 -13.47
N ARG A 132 -1.21 -7.89 -12.93
CA ARG A 132 -1.14 -8.98 -11.95
C ARG A 132 -1.63 -8.48 -10.60
N ALA A 133 -2.48 -9.26 -9.94
CA ALA A 133 -3.00 -8.93 -8.61
C ALA A 133 -1.87 -8.68 -7.58
N GLY A 134 -0.77 -9.45 -7.67
CA GLY A 134 0.41 -9.28 -6.82
C GLY A 134 1.05 -7.89 -6.96
N ASP A 135 1.13 -7.35 -8.19
CA ASP A 135 1.72 -6.03 -8.44
C ASP A 135 0.85 -4.92 -7.86
N LEU A 136 -0.48 -5.04 -7.99
CA LEU A 136 -1.44 -4.09 -7.41
C LEU A 136 -1.37 -4.09 -5.88
N ILE A 137 -1.32 -5.28 -5.26
CA ILE A 137 -1.22 -5.44 -3.81
C ILE A 137 0.13 -4.89 -3.31
N ALA A 138 1.24 -5.23 -3.97
CA ALA A 138 2.55 -4.73 -3.61
C ALA A 138 2.60 -3.19 -3.70
N ALA A 139 2.11 -2.61 -4.78
CA ALA A 139 2.05 -1.16 -4.97
C ALA A 139 1.16 -0.46 -3.93
N ALA A 140 0.04 -1.07 -3.51
CA ALA A 140 -0.89 -0.45 -2.55
C ALA A 140 -0.49 -0.66 -1.08
N ILE A 141 0.22 -1.73 -0.74
CA ILE A 141 0.56 -2.07 0.65
C ILE A 141 2.04 -1.80 0.95
N MET A 142 2.95 -2.35 0.13
CA MET A 142 4.38 -2.34 0.44
C MET A 142 5.06 -1.01 0.08
N GLU A 143 4.76 -0.45 -1.10
CA GLU A 143 5.40 0.78 -1.52
C GLU A 143 5.06 1.99 -0.65
N PRO A 144 3.82 2.21 -0.16
CA PRO A 144 3.53 3.25 0.82
C PRO A 144 4.30 3.12 2.14
N VAL A 145 4.58 1.89 2.61
CA VAL A 145 5.41 1.65 3.79
C VAL A 145 6.85 2.12 3.54
N ARG A 146 7.40 1.84 2.35
CA ARG A 146 8.71 2.36 1.93
C ARG A 146 8.73 3.89 1.89
N LEU A 147 7.66 4.53 1.38
CA LEU A 147 7.51 6.00 1.39
C LEU A 147 7.49 6.57 2.81
N GLY A 148 6.81 5.89 3.76
CA GLY A 148 6.88 6.25 5.17
C GLY A 148 8.30 6.20 5.73
N GLY A 149 9.09 5.21 5.30
CA GLY A 149 10.52 5.13 5.60
C GLY A 149 11.30 6.33 5.06
N ALA A 150 11.02 6.78 3.83
CA ALA A 150 11.65 7.99 3.27
C ALA A 150 11.30 9.25 4.06
N PHE A 151 10.05 9.40 4.50
CA PHE A 151 9.64 10.49 5.39
C PHE A 151 10.48 10.50 6.69
N TYR A 152 10.65 9.34 7.31
CA TYR A 152 11.48 9.20 8.52
C TYR A 152 12.92 9.60 8.26
N GLN A 153 13.52 9.13 7.16
CA GLN A 153 14.89 9.48 6.77
C GLN A 153 15.04 10.98 6.47
N ALA A 154 14.06 11.59 5.82
CA ALA A 154 14.05 13.04 5.58
C ALA A 154 14.02 13.85 6.88
N ASN A 155 13.22 13.39 7.87
CA ASN A 155 13.20 14.01 9.20
C ASN A 155 14.53 13.84 9.95
N LEU A 156 15.19 12.67 9.83
CA LEU A 156 16.55 12.46 10.38
C LEU A 156 17.59 13.38 9.74
N ILE A 157 17.52 13.61 8.42
CA ILE A 157 18.40 14.56 7.72
C ILE A 157 18.18 15.96 8.28
N LEU A 158 16.93 16.41 8.34
CA LEU A 158 16.58 17.73 8.89
C LEU A 158 17.12 17.90 10.31
N SER A 159 16.84 16.92 11.18
CA SER A 159 17.32 16.91 12.57
C SER A 159 18.84 16.95 12.64
N SER A 160 19.52 16.16 11.82
CA SER A 160 20.99 16.13 11.82
C SER A 160 21.61 17.41 11.30
N VAL A 161 21.04 18.02 10.25
CA VAL A 161 21.52 19.31 9.71
C VAL A 161 21.35 20.43 10.72
N LEU A 162 20.17 20.52 11.36
CA LEU A 162 19.92 21.54 12.39
C LEU A 162 20.83 21.35 13.62
N PHE A 163 20.98 20.10 14.07
CA PHE A 163 21.87 19.76 15.18
C PHE A 163 23.32 20.14 14.86
N ILE A 164 23.84 19.74 13.69
CA ILE A 164 25.21 20.06 13.25
C ILE A 164 25.38 21.58 13.16
N GLY A 165 24.43 22.30 12.59
CA GLY A 165 24.48 23.77 12.48
C GLY A 165 24.57 24.45 13.84
N VAL A 166 23.72 24.07 14.80
CA VAL A 166 23.78 24.61 16.17
C VAL A 166 25.10 24.28 16.85
N GLN A 167 25.55 23.04 16.77
CA GLN A 167 26.80 22.61 17.40
C GLN A 167 28.02 23.34 16.81
N ILE A 168 28.07 23.54 15.49
CA ILE A 168 29.13 24.31 14.82
C ILE A 168 29.07 25.77 15.29
N ALA A 169 27.88 26.39 15.37
CA ALA A 169 27.73 27.76 15.83
C ALA A 169 28.27 27.94 17.26
N VAL A 170 27.90 27.03 18.18
CA VAL A 170 28.40 27.04 19.55
C VAL A 170 29.92 26.83 19.59
N ALA A 171 30.45 25.85 18.83
CA ALA A 171 31.88 25.56 18.81
C ALA A 171 32.75 26.72 18.23
N LEU A 172 32.23 27.42 17.20
CA LEU A 172 32.91 28.60 16.61
C LEU A 172 33.06 29.76 17.62
N VAL A 173 32.07 29.90 18.51
CA VAL A 173 32.14 30.90 19.56
C VAL A 173 33.15 30.53 20.65
N ILE A 174 33.34 29.23 20.94
CA ILE A 174 34.25 28.73 21.98
C ILE A 174 35.72 28.79 21.52
N ALA A 175 36.02 28.21 20.33
CA ALA A 175 37.36 28.15 19.81
C ALA A 175 37.39 28.00 18.27
N PRO A 176 37.35 29.14 17.52
CA PRO A 176 37.22 29.12 16.06
C PRO A 176 38.36 28.39 15.33
N LEU A 177 39.60 28.49 15.85
CA LEU A 177 40.78 27.83 15.24
C LEU A 177 40.68 26.32 15.34
N VAL A 178 40.25 25.78 16.47
CA VAL A 178 40.07 24.33 16.67
C VAL A 178 38.98 23.79 15.75
N VAL A 179 37.87 24.54 15.57
CA VAL A 179 36.80 24.19 14.64
C VAL A 179 37.31 24.14 13.20
N ALA A 180 38.12 25.08 12.76
CA ALA A 180 38.71 25.08 11.42
C ALA A 180 39.58 23.83 11.16
N LEU A 181 40.39 23.42 12.15
CA LEU A 181 41.20 22.19 12.07
C LEU A 181 40.31 20.93 12.02
N LEU A 182 39.26 20.86 12.84
CA LEU A 182 38.34 19.72 12.81
C LEU A 182 37.58 19.64 11.50
N PHE A 183 37.18 20.80 10.93
CA PHE A 183 36.50 20.86 9.63
C PHE A 183 37.40 20.36 8.50
N SER A 184 38.69 20.75 8.51
CA SER A 184 39.67 20.29 7.50
C SER A 184 39.91 18.79 7.59
N ALA A 185 40.03 18.22 8.79
CA ALA A 185 40.17 16.80 9.02
C ALA A 185 38.91 16.04 8.61
N GLY A 186 37.74 16.55 8.94
CA GLY A 186 36.45 15.98 8.54
C GLY A 186 36.25 16.00 7.02
N ALA A 187 36.62 17.09 6.34
CA ALA A 187 36.55 17.19 4.88
C ALA A 187 37.51 16.18 4.20
N PHE A 188 38.69 15.98 4.75
CA PHE A 188 39.65 14.99 4.25
C PHE A 188 39.11 13.56 4.37
N LEU A 189 38.54 13.18 5.53
CA LEU A 189 37.91 11.89 5.74
C LEU A 189 36.71 11.68 4.81
N PHE A 190 35.93 12.74 4.61
CA PHE A 190 34.80 12.73 3.67
C PHE A 190 35.27 12.40 2.24
N LEU A 191 36.34 13.03 1.75
CA LEU A 191 36.91 12.77 0.42
C LEU A 191 37.34 11.31 0.26
N ILE A 192 38.00 10.73 1.27
CA ILE A 192 38.39 9.32 1.27
C ILE A 192 37.16 8.39 1.20
N SER A 193 36.11 8.73 1.87
CA SER A 193 34.90 7.87 1.94
C SER A 193 34.04 7.87 0.66
N VAL A 194 34.24 8.82 -0.27
CA VAL A 194 33.41 8.97 -1.49
C VAL A 194 33.38 7.70 -2.34
N GLY A 195 34.54 7.02 -2.48
CA GLY A 195 34.61 5.76 -3.26
C GLY A 195 33.77 4.64 -2.68
N LEU A 196 33.83 4.45 -1.35
CA LEU A 196 33.04 3.45 -0.64
C LEU A 196 31.52 3.72 -0.73
N VAL A 197 31.12 4.99 -0.64
CA VAL A 197 29.71 5.40 -0.77
C VAL A 197 29.17 5.12 -2.18
N LYS A 198 29.95 5.43 -3.23
CA LYS A 198 29.55 5.11 -4.61
C LYS A 198 29.38 3.61 -4.83
N ARG A 199 30.28 2.79 -4.28
CA ARG A 199 30.17 1.33 -4.33
C ARG A 199 28.91 0.84 -3.62
N GLY A 200 28.60 1.37 -2.44
CA GLY A 200 27.39 1.03 -1.70
C GLY A 200 26.09 1.36 -2.47
N LEU A 201 26.06 2.45 -3.23
CA LEU A 201 24.93 2.79 -4.10
C LEU A 201 24.71 1.75 -5.21
N MET A 202 25.80 1.34 -5.91
CA MET A 202 25.70 0.31 -6.95
C MET A 202 25.24 -1.04 -6.38
N ILE A 203 25.77 -1.45 -5.23
CA ILE A 203 25.34 -2.68 -4.54
C ILE A 203 23.85 -2.59 -4.17
N GLY A 204 23.39 -1.43 -3.69
CA GLY A 204 21.99 -1.21 -3.33
C GLY A 204 21.04 -1.34 -4.53
N GLU A 205 21.42 -0.81 -5.70
CA GLU A 205 20.65 -0.96 -6.94
C GLU A 205 20.55 -2.44 -7.35
N GLU A 206 21.69 -3.16 -7.41
CA GLU A 206 21.73 -4.58 -7.76
C GLU A 206 20.91 -5.43 -6.78
N MET A 207 20.99 -5.13 -5.49
CA MET A 207 20.22 -5.79 -4.44
C MET A 207 18.71 -5.65 -4.65
N THR A 208 18.26 -4.52 -5.16
CA THR A 208 16.83 -4.29 -5.46
C THR A 208 16.37 -5.21 -6.59
N PHE A 209 17.15 -5.34 -7.67
CA PHE A 209 16.83 -6.26 -8.77
C PHE A 209 16.81 -7.72 -8.33
N VAL A 210 17.86 -8.17 -7.62
CA VAL A 210 17.93 -9.55 -7.13
C VAL A 210 16.82 -9.89 -6.15
N ASN A 211 16.37 -8.93 -5.33
CA ASN A 211 15.22 -9.13 -4.44
C ASN A 211 13.91 -9.29 -5.23
N ALA A 212 13.71 -8.52 -6.30
CA ALA A 212 12.55 -8.65 -7.18
C ALA A 212 12.54 -10.02 -7.88
N ASP A 213 13.69 -10.48 -8.40
CA ASP A 213 13.83 -11.81 -9.01
C ASP A 213 13.53 -12.92 -7.99
N LEU A 214 14.04 -12.79 -6.75
CA LEU A 214 13.77 -13.75 -5.68
C LEU A 214 12.28 -13.84 -5.35
N GLN A 215 11.60 -12.70 -5.25
CA GLN A 215 10.16 -12.67 -5.00
C GLN A 215 9.37 -13.29 -6.16
N SER A 216 9.76 -13.03 -7.41
CA SER A 216 9.14 -13.60 -8.60
C SER A 216 9.29 -15.12 -8.64
N ASP A 217 10.52 -15.63 -8.45
CA ASP A 217 10.82 -17.06 -8.41
C ASP A 217 10.07 -17.78 -7.28
N ALA A 218 10.05 -17.17 -6.09
CA ALA A 218 9.34 -17.73 -4.94
C ALA A 218 7.82 -17.82 -5.21
N ASN A 219 7.24 -16.78 -5.78
CA ASN A 219 5.81 -16.73 -6.12
C ASN A 219 5.46 -17.81 -7.15
N GLU A 220 6.27 -17.96 -8.21
CA GLU A 220 6.08 -18.99 -9.25
C GLU A 220 6.10 -20.40 -8.64
N LEU A 221 7.08 -20.70 -7.78
CA LEU A 221 7.22 -22.00 -7.16
C LEU A 221 6.13 -22.31 -6.12
N VAL A 222 5.67 -21.31 -5.37
CA VAL A 222 4.55 -21.49 -4.42
C VAL A 222 3.25 -21.75 -5.17
N HIS A 223 2.97 -21.02 -6.24
CA HIS A 223 1.80 -21.30 -7.10
C HIS A 223 1.91 -22.66 -7.80
N GLY A 224 3.13 -23.05 -8.20
CA GLY A 224 3.44 -24.35 -8.78
C GLY A 224 3.64 -25.50 -7.77
N ALA A 225 3.37 -25.29 -6.47
CA ALA A 225 3.69 -26.26 -5.42
C ALA A 225 3.08 -27.66 -5.66
N LYS A 226 1.84 -27.72 -6.19
CA LYS A 226 1.20 -28.98 -6.57
C LYS A 226 1.99 -29.73 -7.65
N PHE A 227 2.50 -29.02 -8.65
CA PHE A 227 3.34 -29.59 -9.72
C PHE A 227 4.67 -30.08 -9.15
N VAL A 228 5.35 -29.24 -8.36
CA VAL A 228 6.64 -29.60 -7.71
C VAL A 228 6.48 -30.87 -6.87
N LYS A 229 5.39 -30.99 -6.08
CA LYS A 229 5.07 -32.18 -5.29
C LYS A 229 4.72 -33.40 -6.15
N ALA A 230 3.87 -33.23 -7.15
CA ALA A 230 3.44 -34.31 -8.01
C ALA A 230 4.58 -34.92 -8.86
N THR A 231 5.62 -34.12 -9.14
CA THR A 231 6.79 -34.54 -9.93
C THR A 231 8.01 -34.90 -9.08
N ALA A 232 7.92 -34.79 -7.75
CA ALA A 232 9.03 -35.04 -6.81
C ALA A 232 10.29 -34.19 -7.15
N THR A 233 10.10 -32.93 -7.54
CA THR A 233 11.18 -32.01 -7.96
C THR A 233 11.52 -30.95 -6.93
N GLU A 234 11.23 -31.18 -5.64
CA GLU A 234 11.48 -30.25 -4.53
C GLU A 234 12.93 -29.78 -4.47
N SER A 235 13.88 -30.72 -4.64
CA SER A 235 15.31 -30.42 -4.60
C SER A 235 15.73 -29.43 -5.70
N ARG A 236 15.15 -29.55 -6.91
CA ARG A 236 15.40 -28.60 -8.01
C ARG A 236 14.80 -27.23 -7.73
N ALA A 237 13.60 -27.18 -7.15
CA ALA A 237 12.96 -25.92 -6.75
C ALA A 237 13.81 -25.17 -5.70
N VAL A 238 14.31 -25.90 -4.68
CA VAL A 238 15.20 -25.33 -3.65
C VAL A 238 16.54 -24.89 -4.27
N GLU A 239 17.12 -25.67 -5.20
CA GLU A 239 18.38 -25.31 -5.87
C GLU A 239 18.22 -24.01 -6.69
N ARG A 240 17.12 -23.86 -7.44
CA ARG A 240 16.80 -22.64 -8.21
C ARG A 240 16.79 -21.42 -7.29
N LEU A 241 16.02 -21.47 -6.19
CA LEU A 241 15.94 -20.39 -5.21
C LEU A 241 17.28 -20.12 -4.52
N SER A 242 18.03 -21.19 -4.19
CA SER A 242 19.31 -21.08 -3.48
C SER A 242 20.35 -20.24 -4.25
N LYS A 243 20.36 -20.28 -5.58
CA LYS A 243 21.25 -19.45 -6.40
C LYS A 243 20.96 -17.95 -6.21
N THR A 244 19.69 -17.56 -6.30
CA THR A 244 19.25 -16.17 -6.10
C THR A 244 19.41 -15.73 -4.66
N ILE A 245 19.10 -16.61 -3.68
CA ILE A 245 19.32 -16.36 -2.25
C ILE A 245 20.79 -16.13 -1.95
N ASN A 246 21.71 -16.95 -2.47
CA ASN A 246 23.14 -16.77 -2.25
C ASN A 246 23.64 -15.45 -2.82
N ARG A 247 23.21 -15.06 -4.02
CA ARG A 247 23.56 -13.75 -4.60
C ARG A 247 23.04 -12.60 -3.75
N PHE A 248 21.80 -12.67 -3.28
CA PHE A 248 21.20 -11.68 -2.38
C PHE A 248 21.96 -11.59 -1.05
N ARG A 249 22.35 -12.74 -0.47
CA ARG A 249 23.19 -12.82 0.73
C ARG A 249 24.53 -12.11 0.53
N ASP A 250 25.21 -12.38 -0.58
CA ASP A 250 26.55 -11.83 -0.84
C ASP A 250 26.49 -10.29 -1.03
N LEU A 251 25.47 -9.80 -1.72
CA LEU A 251 25.22 -8.35 -1.85
C LEU A 251 24.85 -7.72 -0.49
N THR A 252 24.02 -8.38 0.30
CA THR A 252 23.63 -7.91 1.65
C THR A 252 24.86 -7.84 2.57
N PHE A 253 25.72 -8.86 2.53
CA PHE A 253 26.97 -8.88 3.28
C PHE A 253 27.88 -7.74 2.84
N ALA A 254 28.10 -7.57 1.54
CA ALA A 254 28.97 -6.51 1.01
C ALA A 254 28.45 -5.10 1.43
N ASN A 255 27.16 -4.85 1.31
CA ASN A 255 26.55 -3.59 1.74
C ASN A 255 26.70 -3.36 3.26
N ALA A 256 26.40 -4.38 4.08
CA ALA A 256 26.54 -4.29 5.53
C ALA A 256 28.00 -4.05 5.94
N PHE A 257 28.95 -4.74 5.30
CA PHE A 257 30.37 -4.57 5.57
C PHE A 257 30.89 -3.20 5.17
N ASP A 258 30.53 -2.68 3.98
CA ASP A 258 30.91 -1.35 3.51
C ASP A 258 30.40 -0.25 4.46
N VAL A 259 29.18 -0.37 4.99
CA VAL A 259 28.64 0.55 6.00
C VAL A 259 29.46 0.53 7.29
N GLN A 260 29.82 -0.67 7.79
CA GLN A 260 30.64 -0.81 9.00
C GLN A 260 32.07 -0.33 8.77
N LEU A 261 32.65 -0.53 7.58
CA LEU A 261 33.96 -0.05 7.22
C LEU A 261 34.01 1.49 7.23
N VAL A 262 33.02 2.15 6.62
CA VAL A 262 32.89 3.61 6.68
C VAL A 262 32.80 4.08 8.13
N ARG A 263 31.94 3.44 8.92
CA ARG A 263 31.77 3.76 10.34
C ARG A 263 33.08 3.63 11.11
N ALA A 264 33.78 2.51 10.95
CA ALA A 264 35.07 2.25 11.62
C ALA A 264 36.12 3.28 11.22
N LEU A 265 36.26 3.58 9.91
CA LEU A 265 37.21 4.58 9.40
C LEU A 265 36.99 5.94 10.09
N PHE A 266 35.74 6.39 10.16
CA PHE A 266 35.45 7.66 10.80
C PHE A 266 35.61 7.60 12.32
N GLU A 267 35.17 6.54 13.00
CA GLU A 267 35.28 6.39 14.45
C GLU A 267 36.71 6.39 14.94
N TYR A 268 37.57 5.57 14.32
CA TYR A 268 39.00 5.50 14.71
C TYR A 268 39.79 6.74 14.28
N ALA A 269 39.51 7.29 13.09
CA ALA A 269 40.14 8.53 12.68
C ALA A 269 39.74 9.71 13.57
N SER A 270 38.47 9.78 13.99
CA SER A 270 38.06 10.81 14.94
C SER A 270 38.71 10.68 16.30
N ALA A 271 38.88 9.46 16.79
CA ALA A 271 39.62 9.22 18.04
C ALA A 271 41.07 9.71 17.97
N LEU A 272 41.76 9.46 16.84
CA LEU A 272 43.10 9.98 16.62
C LEU A 272 43.14 11.51 16.61
N VAL A 273 42.19 12.15 15.94
CA VAL A 273 42.07 13.63 15.92
C VAL A 273 41.84 14.18 17.32
N VAL A 274 40.98 13.54 18.12
CA VAL A 274 40.74 13.91 19.52
C VAL A 274 42.00 13.81 20.36
N ILE A 275 42.74 12.71 20.27
CA ILE A 275 44.00 12.54 20.99
C ILE A 275 45.02 13.62 20.56
N ALA A 276 45.16 13.86 19.26
CA ALA A 276 46.04 14.90 18.75
C ALA A 276 45.67 16.30 19.27
N LEU A 277 44.39 16.63 19.33
CA LEU A 277 43.90 17.90 19.88
C LEU A 277 44.12 18.04 21.37
N LEU A 278 43.91 16.98 22.15
CA LEU A 278 44.15 17.00 23.61
C LEU A 278 45.65 17.24 23.93
N VAL A 279 46.56 16.73 23.11
CA VAL A 279 48.01 16.90 23.28
C VAL A 279 48.51 18.20 22.68
N ALA A 280 48.18 18.48 21.43
CA ALA A 280 48.71 19.63 20.69
C ALA A 280 47.95 20.95 20.97
N GLY A 281 46.69 20.87 21.34
CA GLY A 281 45.83 22.05 21.60
C GLY A 281 46.39 22.99 22.67
N PRO A 282 46.66 22.51 23.88
CA PRO A 282 47.28 23.35 24.93
C PRO A 282 48.70 23.77 24.63
N LEU A 283 49.51 22.89 23.97
CA LEU A 283 50.93 23.11 23.71
C LEU A 283 51.18 24.07 22.54
N MET A 284 50.43 23.95 21.45
CA MET A 284 50.71 24.65 20.18
C MET A 284 49.71 25.81 19.90
N LEU A 285 48.47 25.67 20.39
CA LEU A 285 47.39 26.62 20.06
C LEU A 285 47.06 27.55 21.21
N ALA A 286 47.69 27.41 22.39
CA ALA A 286 47.43 28.18 23.60
C ALA A 286 45.92 28.23 23.98
N VAL A 287 45.19 27.18 23.69
CA VAL A 287 43.75 27.08 23.98
C VAL A 287 43.57 26.50 25.38
N ASP A 288 42.62 27.03 26.14
CA ASP A 288 42.27 26.53 27.46
C ASP A 288 41.87 25.05 27.43
N VAL A 289 42.40 24.24 28.34
CA VAL A 289 42.14 22.80 28.44
C VAL A 289 40.66 22.52 28.57
N GLY A 290 39.94 23.33 29.31
CA GLY A 290 38.48 23.22 29.46
C GLY A 290 37.73 23.40 28.14
N ALA A 291 38.15 24.37 27.31
CA ALA A 291 37.60 24.58 25.98
C ALA A 291 37.86 23.38 25.04
N VAL A 292 39.08 22.79 25.12
CA VAL A 292 39.40 21.59 24.33
C VAL A 292 38.51 20.40 24.73
N ILE A 293 38.31 20.16 26.01
CA ILE A 293 37.43 19.07 26.50
C ILE A 293 36.01 19.26 25.98
N VAL A 294 35.44 20.48 26.04
CA VAL A 294 34.09 20.78 25.57
C VAL A 294 33.98 20.53 24.06
N ILE A 295 34.94 20.99 23.27
CA ILE A 295 34.95 20.78 21.80
C ILE A 295 35.07 19.29 21.46
N VAL A 296 35.89 18.54 22.20
CA VAL A 296 35.95 17.08 22.06
C VAL A 296 34.60 16.43 22.33
N ALA A 297 33.92 16.82 23.42
CA ALA A 297 32.56 16.33 23.74
C ALA A 297 31.55 16.67 22.65
N MET A 298 31.63 17.88 22.07
CA MET A 298 30.80 18.29 20.92
C MET A 298 31.11 17.42 19.68
N PHE A 299 32.37 17.21 19.40
CA PHE A 299 32.82 16.43 18.25
C PHE A 299 32.33 14.96 18.33
N VAL A 300 32.45 14.32 19.50
CA VAL A 300 31.94 12.96 19.73
C VAL A 300 30.43 12.88 19.47
N ARG A 301 29.67 13.92 19.80
CA ARG A 301 28.22 13.97 19.52
C ARG A 301 27.88 14.28 18.06
N LEU A 302 28.69 15.10 17.38
CA LEU A 302 28.52 15.45 15.96
C LEU A 302 28.72 14.25 15.05
N PHE A 303 29.69 13.42 15.37
CA PHE A 303 30.15 12.36 14.52
C PHE A 303 29.05 11.37 14.07
N PRO A 304 28.22 10.79 14.97
CA PRO A 304 27.13 9.91 14.57
C PRO A 304 26.09 10.60 13.67
N LYS A 305 25.92 11.92 13.80
CA LYS A 305 24.97 12.68 12.97
C LYS A 305 25.49 12.87 11.54
N VAL A 306 26.80 13.12 11.38
CA VAL A 306 27.41 13.25 10.06
C VAL A 306 27.41 11.92 9.29
N THR A 307 27.77 10.83 9.96
CA THR A 307 27.72 9.48 9.33
C THR A 307 26.29 9.06 9.01
N GLY A 308 25.33 9.37 9.90
CA GLY A 308 23.91 9.11 9.70
C GLY A 308 23.33 9.84 8.48
N LEU A 309 23.77 11.06 8.18
CA LEU A 309 23.31 11.80 6.98
C LEU A 309 23.55 11.03 5.68
N ARG A 310 24.71 10.37 5.55
CA ARG A 310 25.02 9.55 4.38
C ARG A 310 24.11 8.35 4.25
N GLN A 311 23.87 7.66 5.35
CA GLN A 311 22.95 6.52 5.39
C GLN A 311 21.53 6.95 5.03
N CYS A 312 21.06 8.07 5.54
CA CYS A 312 19.77 8.63 5.20
C CYS A 312 19.65 8.97 3.71
N GLN A 313 20.67 9.60 3.13
CA GLN A 313 20.70 9.94 1.71
C GLN A 313 20.61 8.67 0.84
N GLN A 314 21.36 7.62 1.17
CA GLN A 314 21.30 6.33 0.48
C GLN A 314 19.91 5.71 0.59
N SER A 315 19.34 5.66 1.79
CA SER A 315 18.00 5.12 2.03
C SER A 315 16.91 5.84 1.22
N ILE A 316 16.97 7.19 1.15
CA ILE A 316 16.03 7.96 0.33
C ILE A 316 16.19 7.64 -1.16
N SER A 317 17.42 7.50 -1.65
CA SER A 317 17.66 7.17 -3.07
C SER A 317 17.06 5.83 -3.47
N LEU A 318 17.04 4.85 -2.56
CA LEU A 318 16.42 3.53 -2.76
C LEU A 318 14.88 3.58 -2.75
N VAL A 319 14.29 4.63 -2.19
CA VAL A 319 12.82 4.78 -2.11
C VAL A 319 12.26 5.60 -3.27
N LEU A 320 13.05 6.42 -3.96
CA LEU A 320 12.56 7.23 -5.07
C LEU A 320 11.87 6.42 -6.18
N PRO A 321 12.38 5.24 -6.62
CA PRO A 321 11.66 4.40 -7.57
C PRO A 321 10.30 3.93 -7.06
N ALA A 322 10.16 3.65 -5.76
CA ALA A 322 8.90 3.30 -5.13
C ALA A 322 7.87 4.45 -5.21
N PHE A 323 8.30 5.68 -5.01
CA PHE A 323 7.46 6.86 -5.15
C PHE A 323 6.98 7.06 -6.59
N ASP A 324 7.88 6.95 -7.55
CA ASP A 324 7.51 7.05 -8.97
C ASP A 324 6.57 5.90 -9.39
N ALA A 325 6.75 4.68 -8.87
CA ALA A 325 5.85 3.54 -9.10
C ALA A 325 4.44 3.78 -8.52
N VAL A 326 4.36 4.29 -7.29
CA VAL A 326 3.08 4.64 -6.65
C VAL A 326 2.34 5.71 -7.45
N LEU A 327 3.04 6.77 -7.87
CA LEU A 327 2.45 7.83 -8.69
C LEU A 327 2.00 7.33 -10.07
N ALA A 328 2.81 6.48 -10.71
CA ALA A 328 2.45 5.88 -12.01
C ALA A 328 1.19 5.01 -11.86
N MET A 329 1.15 4.15 -10.85
CA MET A 329 0.02 3.27 -10.60
C MET A 329 -1.26 4.05 -10.28
N GLU A 330 -1.16 5.12 -9.47
CA GLU A 330 -2.30 6.00 -9.21
C GLU A 330 -2.78 6.71 -10.49
N LYS A 331 -1.84 7.24 -11.27
CA LYS A 331 -2.15 7.91 -12.54
C LYS A 331 -2.85 6.97 -13.51
N ASP A 332 -2.35 5.75 -13.64
CA ASP A 332 -2.93 4.72 -14.49
C ASP A 332 -4.35 4.35 -14.03
N ALA A 333 -4.55 4.12 -12.71
CA ALA A 333 -5.87 3.85 -12.16
C ALA A 333 -6.84 5.01 -12.40
N LYS A 334 -6.39 6.25 -12.21
CA LYS A 334 -7.20 7.45 -12.48
C LYS A 334 -7.49 7.67 -13.97
N SER A 335 -6.56 7.33 -14.86
CA SER A 335 -6.80 7.43 -16.31
C SER A 335 -7.80 6.39 -16.81
N SER A 336 -7.97 5.31 -16.07
CA SER A 336 -8.95 4.25 -16.29
C SER A 336 -10.16 4.38 -15.35
N MET A 337 -10.42 5.56 -14.81
CA MET A 337 -11.51 5.77 -13.87
C MET A 337 -12.86 5.64 -14.58
N GLU A 338 -13.76 4.86 -14.00
CA GLU A 338 -15.14 4.81 -14.48
C GLU A 338 -15.77 6.19 -14.36
N ILE A 339 -16.41 6.65 -15.44
CA ILE A 339 -17.19 7.87 -15.43
C ILE A 339 -18.49 7.56 -14.68
N LEU A 340 -18.44 7.67 -13.36
CA LEU A 340 -19.61 7.57 -12.48
C LEU A 340 -20.35 8.92 -12.42
N GLU A 341 -20.48 9.63 -13.57
CA GLU A 341 -21.31 10.81 -13.58
C GLU A 341 -22.71 10.41 -13.09
N SER A 342 -23.22 11.16 -12.13
CA SER A 342 -24.57 11.03 -11.61
C SER A 342 -25.57 11.50 -12.68
N LEU A 343 -25.69 10.70 -13.74
CA LEU A 343 -26.83 10.77 -14.61
C LEU A 343 -28.06 10.56 -13.71
N GLN A 344 -29.06 11.41 -13.85
CA GLN A 344 -30.29 11.31 -13.07
C GLN A 344 -30.78 9.88 -13.16
N SER A 345 -30.92 9.21 -12.00
CA SER A 345 -31.31 7.81 -11.93
C SER A 345 -32.67 7.63 -12.63
N HIS A 346 -32.65 7.09 -13.83
CA HIS A 346 -33.85 6.65 -14.52
C HIS A 346 -34.13 5.16 -14.26
N VAL A 347 -33.31 4.52 -13.36
CA VAL A 347 -33.62 3.18 -12.88
C VAL A 347 -34.73 3.35 -11.84
N ASP A 348 -35.93 3.05 -12.26
CA ASP A 348 -37.09 2.96 -11.34
C ASP A 348 -36.74 1.91 -10.28
N HIS A 349 -36.73 2.26 -9.00
CA HIS A 349 -36.45 1.33 -7.89
C HIS A 349 -37.56 0.27 -7.69
N LYS A 350 -38.46 0.13 -8.67
CA LYS A 350 -39.42 -0.96 -8.70
C LYS A 350 -38.72 -2.29 -8.86
N VAL A 351 -39.08 -3.26 -8.06
CA VAL A 351 -38.60 -4.65 -8.10
C VAL A 351 -39.25 -5.40 -9.30
N GLU A 352 -39.42 -4.74 -10.42
CA GLU A 352 -40.01 -5.33 -11.63
C GLU A 352 -38.91 -5.89 -12.53
N PRO A 353 -39.15 -7.03 -13.21
CA PRO A 353 -38.22 -7.59 -14.19
C PRO A 353 -37.86 -6.55 -15.25
N VAL A 354 -36.64 -6.64 -15.78
CA VAL A 354 -36.11 -5.68 -16.75
C VAL A 354 -36.20 -6.21 -18.19
N HIS A 355 -36.55 -5.33 -19.12
CA HIS A 355 -36.42 -5.58 -20.57
C HIS A 355 -35.03 -5.18 -21.03
N ILE A 356 -34.36 -6.03 -21.81
CA ILE A 356 -33.00 -5.79 -22.34
C ILE A 356 -33.01 -5.96 -23.85
N LYS A 357 -32.41 -5.01 -24.58
CA LYS A 357 -32.21 -5.11 -26.03
C LYS A 357 -30.73 -4.88 -26.38
N PHE A 358 -30.14 -5.80 -27.09
CA PHE A 358 -28.86 -5.68 -27.74
C PHE A 358 -29.10 -5.24 -29.19
N ASP A 359 -28.49 -4.15 -29.62
CA ASP A 359 -28.70 -3.55 -30.93
C ASP A 359 -27.35 -3.32 -31.63
N HIS A 360 -27.02 -4.19 -32.57
CA HIS A 360 -25.75 -4.18 -33.32
C HIS A 360 -24.50 -4.15 -32.44
N VAL A 361 -24.52 -4.84 -31.28
CA VAL A 361 -23.45 -4.80 -30.30
C VAL A 361 -22.17 -5.41 -30.85
N ALA A 362 -21.10 -4.64 -30.80
CA ALA A 362 -19.75 -5.05 -31.15
C ALA A 362 -18.80 -4.79 -29.96
N VAL A 363 -17.85 -5.72 -29.74
CA VAL A 363 -16.82 -5.59 -28.71
C VAL A 363 -15.48 -6.02 -29.28
N ALA A 364 -14.46 -5.17 -29.14
CA ALA A 364 -13.08 -5.47 -29.51
C ALA A 364 -12.20 -5.60 -28.26
N ILE A 365 -11.30 -6.57 -28.24
CA ILE A 365 -10.31 -6.81 -27.20
C ILE A 365 -8.93 -6.77 -27.83
N GLU A 366 -8.06 -5.87 -27.42
CA GLU A 366 -6.70 -5.71 -27.96
C GLU A 366 -6.69 -5.61 -29.51
N GLY A 367 -7.67 -4.88 -30.07
CA GLY A 367 -7.82 -4.70 -31.51
C GLY A 367 -8.46 -5.87 -32.27
N ARG A 368 -8.80 -6.98 -31.59
CA ARG A 368 -9.51 -8.12 -32.19
C ARG A 368 -10.99 -8.03 -31.86
N GLU A 369 -11.84 -8.03 -32.87
CA GLU A 369 -13.30 -8.12 -32.68
C GLU A 369 -13.68 -9.50 -32.14
N VAL A 370 -14.28 -9.50 -30.95
CA VAL A 370 -14.82 -10.69 -30.29
C VAL A 370 -16.32 -10.83 -30.56
N LEU A 371 -17.05 -9.71 -30.51
CA LEU A 371 -18.46 -9.62 -30.90
C LEU A 371 -18.59 -8.67 -32.08
N ARG A 372 -19.45 -9.01 -33.05
CA ARG A 372 -19.50 -8.35 -34.36
C ARG A 372 -20.92 -8.02 -34.73
N ASP A 373 -21.79 -7.59 -34.29
CA ASP A 373 -23.19 -7.37 -34.75
C ASP A 373 -24.17 -8.29 -34.01
N VAL A 374 -24.12 -8.24 -32.68
CA VAL A 374 -25.03 -9.01 -31.84
C VAL A 374 -26.32 -8.22 -31.64
N SER A 375 -27.44 -8.76 -32.16
CA SER A 375 -28.76 -8.11 -32.08
C SER A 375 -29.83 -9.13 -31.65
N PHE A 376 -30.40 -8.91 -30.47
CA PHE A 376 -31.57 -9.64 -29.94
C PHE A 376 -32.16 -8.90 -28.74
N SER A 377 -33.36 -9.26 -28.32
CA SER A 377 -34.00 -8.71 -27.12
C SER A 377 -34.37 -9.80 -26.15
N ILE A 378 -34.44 -9.46 -24.87
CA ILE A 378 -34.89 -10.31 -23.76
C ILE A 378 -36.09 -9.60 -23.12
N ALA A 379 -37.23 -10.26 -23.09
CA ALA A 379 -38.43 -9.70 -22.46
C ALA A 379 -38.31 -9.65 -20.93
N ALA A 380 -39.01 -8.74 -20.31
CA ALA A 380 -39.09 -8.67 -18.85
C ALA A 380 -39.59 -10.00 -18.25
N GLY A 381 -38.85 -10.60 -17.32
CA GLY A 381 -39.16 -11.87 -16.70
C GLY A 381 -38.80 -13.13 -17.51
N GLU A 382 -38.26 -12.95 -18.71
CA GLU A 382 -37.83 -14.07 -19.56
C GLU A 382 -36.55 -14.71 -19.02
N PHE A 383 -36.43 -16.04 -19.16
CA PHE A 383 -35.19 -16.79 -18.90
C PHE A 383 -34.52 -17.18 -20.21
N VAL A 384 -33.39 -16.56 -20.50
CA VAL A 384 -32.60 -16.79 -21.72
C VAL A 384 -31.30 -17.50 -21.38
N VAL A 385 -30.96 -18.55 -22.12
CA VAL A 385 -29.66 -19.20 -22.05
C VAL A 385 -28.78 -18.76 -23.23
N LEU A 386 -27.54 -18.37 -22.93
CA LEU A 386 -26.50 -18.11 -23.89
C LEU A 386 -25.60 -19.35 -24.04
N MET A 387 -25.57 -19.92 -25.24
CA MET A 387 -24.74 -21.04 -25.61
C MET A 387 -23.63 -20.64 -26.61
N GLY A 388 -22.71 -21.55 -26.88
CA GLY A 388 -21.69 -21.39 -27.91
C GLY A 388 -20.31 -21.90 -27.46
N PRO A 389 -19.35 -22.10 -28.35
CA PRO A 389 -18.04 -22.61 -28.00
C PRO A 389 -17.28 -21.71 -27.03
N THR A 390 -16.29 -22.29 -26.35
CA THR A 390 -15.40 -21.50 -25.48
C THR A 390 -14.69 -20.42 -26.30
N GLY A 391 -14.67 -19.19 -25.79
CA GLY A 391 -14.09 -18.06 -26.51
C GLY A 391 -15.01 -17.39 -27.55
N ALA A 392 -16.28 -17.82 -27.69
CA ALA A 392 -17.23 -17.22 -28.63
C ALA A 392 -17.70 -15.80 -28.24
N GLY A 393 -17.39 -15.32 -27.02
CA GLY A 393 -17.76 -13.99 -26.56
C GLY A 393 -18.96 -13.92 -25.61
N LYS A 394 -19.47 -15.06 -25.10
CA LYS A 394 -20.62 -15.11 -24.17
C LYS A 394 -20.40 -14.26 -22.93
N THR A 395 -19.31 -14.50 -22.19
CA THR A 395 -18.93 -13.71 -21.01
C THR A 395 -18.63 -12.27 -21.39
N THR A 396 -18.05 -12.02 -22.58
CA THR A 396 -17.80 -10.66 -23.08
C THR A 396 -19.09 -9.86 -23.30
N LEU A 397 -20.16 -10.54 -23.79
CA LEU A 397 -21.48 -9.93 -23.96
C LEU A 397 -22.09 -9.57 -22.60
N VAL A 398 -22.01 -10.48 -21.65
CA VAL A 398 -22.46 -10.27 -20.28
C VAL A 398 -21.63 -9.19 -19.58
N ASP A 399 -20.32 -9.16 -19.72
CA ASP A 399 -19.46 -8.08 -19.21
C ASP A 399 -19.87 -6.71 -19.79
N GLY A 400 -20.25 -6.65 -21.08
CA GLY A 400 -20.82 -5.47 -21.70
C GLY A 400 -22.12 -5.02 -21.00
N LEU A 401 -23.05 -5.95 -20.77
CA LEU A 401 -24.31 -5.69 -20.08
C LEU A 401 -24.11 -5.24 -18.62
N LEU A 402 -23.11 -5.78 -17.94
CA LEU A 402 -22.73 -5.37 -16.59
C LEU A 402 -22.01 -4.00 -16.55
N GLY A 403 -21.71 -3.42 -17.70
CA GLY A 403 -20.91 -2.20 -17.81
C GLY A 403 -19.45 -2.38 -17.39
N LEU A 404 -18.95 -3.62 -17.34
CA LEU A 404 -17.57 -3.95 -17.02
C LEU A 404 -16.65 -3.81 -18.23
N ARG A 405 -17.25 -3.73 -19.43
CA ARG A 405 -16.56 -3.61 -20.70
C ARG A 405 -17.24 -2.59 -21.61
N ARG A 406 -16.45 -1.72 -22.21
CA ARG A 406 -16.94 -0.77 -23.21
C ARG A 406 -17.29 -1.47 -24.52
N LEU A 407 -18.37 -1.06 -25.14
CA LEU A 407 -18.73 -1.48 -26.49
C LEU A 407 -17.84 -0.76 -27.50
N SER A 408 -17.43 -1.44 -28.57
CA SER A 408 -16.77 -0.82 -29.73
C SER A 408 -17.75 -0.32 -30.79
N GLY A 409 -19.01 -0.77 -30.72
CA GLY A 409 -20.11 -0.35 -31.59
C GLY A 409 -21.45 -0.89 -31.12
N GLY A 410 -22.53 -0.34 -31.65
CA GLY A 410 -23.88 -0.68 -31.23
C GLY A 410 -24.28 -0.09 -29.89
N LEU A 411 -25.40 -0.54 -29.33
CA LEU A 411 -25.88 -0.09 -28.02
C LEU A 411 -26.63 -1.21 -27.27
N ILE A 412 -26.69 -1.08 -25.95
CA ILE A 412 -27.54 -1.90 -25.09
C ILE A 412 -28.62 -0.99 -24.53
N GLU A 413 -29.88 -1.40 -24.64
CA GLU A 413 -31.02 -0.70 -24.04
C GLU A 413 -31.52 -1.48 -22.82
N ILE A 414 -31.81 -0.75 -21.76
CA ILE A 414 -32.37 -1.23 -20.49
C ILE A 414 -33.70 -0.50 -20.31
N ASP A 415 -34.82 -1.22 -20.29
CA ASP A 415 -36.18 -0.64 -20.24
C ASP A 415 -36.39 0.48 -21.28
N HIS A 416 -35.95 0.24 -22.51
CA HIS A 416 -36.03 1.20 -23.64
C HIS A 416 -35.13 2.47 -23.49
N HIS A 417 -34.23 2.51 -22.52
CA HIS A 417 -33.25 3.58 -22.35
C HIS A 417 -31.87 3.07 -22.71
N SER A 418 -31.07 3.89 -23.41
CA SER A 418 -29.66 3.54 -23.65
C SER A 418 -28.93 3.35 -22.33
N MET A 419 -28.14 2.27 -22.21
CA MET A 419 -27.33 1.98 -21.06
C MET A 419 -26.38 3.14 -20.68
N ASP A 420 -25.92 3.93 -21.68
CA ASP A 420 -25.09 5.11 -21.44
C ASP A 420 -25.84 6.25 -20.71
N SER A 421 -27.18 6.24 -20.73
CA SER A 421 -28.02 7.20 -20.01
C SER A 421 -28.44 6.74 -18.61
N VAL A 422 -28.07 5.52 -18.21
CA VAL A 422 -28.42 4.89 -16.93
C VAL A 422 -27.29 5.04 -15.93
N SER A 423 -27.62 5.33 -14.67
CA SER A 423 -26.64 5.30 -13.58
C SER A 423 -26.06 3.89 -13.42
N MET A 424 -24.78 3.70 -13.77
CA MET A 424 -24.11 2.39 -13.65
C MET A 424 -24.14 1.81 -12.23
N PRO A 425 -23.92 2.58 -11.14
CA PRO A 425 -24.05 2.07 -9.80
C PRO A 425 -25.46 1.52 -9.49
N ASP A 426 -26.50 2.22 -9.95
CA ASP A 426 -27.89 1.79 -9.71
C ASP A 426 -28.25 0.59 -10.57
N TRP A 427 -27.79 0.56 -11.82
CA TRP A 427 -27.93 -0.61 -12.68
C TRP A 427 -27.29 -1.84 -12.05
N ARG A 428 -26.01 -1.77 -11.64
CA ARG A 428 -25.32 -2.89 -11.00
C ARG A 428 -25.96 -3.34 -9.70
N ARG A 429 -26.53 -2.42 -8.89
CA ARG A 429 -27.29 -2.78 -7.69
C ARG A 429 -28.57 -3.56 -8.00
N SER A 430 -29.13 -3.38 -9.19
CA SER A 430 -30.32 -4.11 -9.64
C SER A 430 -30.00 -5.49 -10.22
N ILE A 431 -28.73 -5.89 -10.28
CA ILE A 431 -28.28 -7.17 -10.84
C ILE A 431 -27.84 -8.12 -9.73
N GLY A 432 -28.33 -9.35 -9.78
CA GLY A 432 -27.76 -10.48 -9.07
C GLY A 432 -26.77 -11.21 -9.96
N TYR A 433 -25.50 -11.28 -9.57
CA TYR A 433 -24.46 -11.95 -10.36
C TYR A 433 -23.92 -13.19 -9.63
N LEU A 434 -23.90 -14.31 -10.32
CA LEU A 434 -23.27 -15.57 -9.90
C LEU A 434 -22.30 -16.02 -10.96
N GLY A 435 -20.99 -15.84 -10.71
CA GLY A 435 -19.92 -16.26 -11.61
C GLY A 435 -19.59 -17.75 -11.51
N GLN A 436 -18.78 -18.22 -12.43
CA GLN A 436 -18.30 -19.60 -12.54
C GLN A 436 -17.65 -20.11 -11.24
N ASP A 437 -16.73 -19.31 -10.67
CA ASP A 437 -16.10 -19.56 -9.38
C ASP A 437 -16.65 -18.56 -8.35
N PRO A 438 -17.65 -18.95 -7.53
CA PRO A 438 -18.27 -18.03 -6.60
C PRO A 438 -17.29 -17.60 -5.50
N LEU A 439 -16.94 -16.32 -5.49
CA LEU A 439 -16.12 -15.74 -4.44
C LEU A 439 -16.91 -15.61 -3.14
N LEU A 440 -16.42 -16.25 -2.08
CA LEU A 440 -16.85 -16.00 -0.70
C LEU A 440 -15.65 -15.42 0.07
N PHE A 441 -15.90 -14.34 0.82
CA PHE A 441 -14.88 -13.76 1.69
C PHE A 441 -14.61 -14.64 2.89
N HIS A 442 -13.39 -14.60 3.43
CA HIS A 442 -13.03 -15.26 4.69
C HIS A 442 -13.76 -14.58 5.87
N ALA A 443 -15.04 -14.84 5.97
CA ALA A 443 -15.94 -14.21 6.91
C ALA A 443 -17.07 -15.20 7.26
N SER A 444 -18.02 -14.81 8.10
CA SER A 444 -19.23 -15.59 8.35
C SER A 444 -20.15 -15.60 7.12
N ILE A 445 -21.09 -16.57 7.09
CA ILE A 445 -22.14 -16.59 6.07
C ILE A 445 -22.96 -15.30 6.14
N LYS A 446 -23.26 -14.81 7.32
CA LYS A 446 -23.94 -13.54 7.54
C LYS A 446 -23.22 -12.37 6.87
N GLU A 447 -21.95 -12.20 7.14
CA GLU A 447 -21.14 -11.11 6.56
C GLU A 447 -21.03 -11.24 5.03
N ASN A 448 -20.91 -12.45 4.50
CA ASN A 448 -20.94 -12.70 3.06
C ASN A 448 -22.29 -12.30 2.42
N LEU A 449 -23.42 -12.57 3.06
CA LEU A 449 -24.73 -12.15 2.60
C LEU A 449 -24.89 -10.62 2.70
N GLN A 450 -24.51 -10.03 3.83
CA GLN A 450 -24.60 -8.59 4.09
C GLN A 450 -23.67 -7.75 3.21
N TRP A 451 -22.74 -8.36 2.49
CA TRP A 451 -21.87 -7.63 1.55
C TRP A 451 -22.65 -6.85 0.48
N VAL A 452 -23.74 -7.43 -0.01
CA VAL A 452 -24.62 -6.81 -1.05
C VAL A 452 -25.67 -5.91 -0.43
N ARG A 453 -26.15 -6.27 0.77
CA ARG A 453 -27.21 -5.56 1.49
C ARG A 453 -26.89 -5.48 2.99
N PRO A 454 -26.13 -4.45 3.41
CA PRO A 454 -25.68 -4.32 4.81
C PRO A 454 -26.81 -4.29 5.84
N ASP A 455 -27.97 -3.72 5.46
CA ASP A 455 -29.15 -3.55 6.33
C ASP A 455 -30.08 -4.76 6.37
N SER A 456 -29.66 -5.91 5.79
CA SER A 456 -30.50 -7.11 5.77
C SER A 456 -30.65 -7.71 7.17
N ASP A 457 -31.88 -7.97 7.55
CA ASP A 457 -32.25 -8.66 8.78
C ASP A 457 -32.19 -10.20 8.61
N PRO A 458 -32.21 -10.98 9.70
CA PRO A 458 -32.20 -12.44 9.63
C PRO A 458 -33.37 -13.05 8.82
N SER A 459 -34.52 -12.40 8.78
CA SER A 459 -35.68 -12.88 8.01
C SER A 459 -35.44 -12.77 6.51
N MET A 460 -34.87 -11.63 6.06
CA MET A 460 -34.49 -11.43 4.67
C MET A 460 -33.40 -12.43 4.23
N MET A 461 -32.40 -12.65 5.10
CA MET A 461 -31.33 -13.62 4.83
C MET A 461 -31.88 -15.06 4.74
N ASN A 462 -32.77 -15.46 5.66
CA ASN A 462 -33.44 -16.77 5.60
C ASN A 462 -34.25 -16.93 4.32
N THR A 463 -34.99 -15.89 3.92
CA THR A 463 -35.76 -15.92 2.67
C THR A 463 -34.84 -16.12 1.47
N ALA A 464 -33.72 -15.42 1.41
CA ALA A 464 -32.73 -15.57 0.34
C ALA A 464 -32.08 -16.96 0.34
N LEU A 465 -31.70 -17.50 1.50
CA LEU A 465 -31.15 -18.86 1.63
C LEU A 465 -32.15 -19.91 1.19
N ASN A 466 -33.44 -19.79 1.59
CA ASN A 466 -34.49 -20.69 1.18
C ASN A 466 -34.73 -20.63 -0.34
N ARG A 467 -34.75 -19.43 -0.93
CA ARG A 467 -34.85 -19.23 -2.38
C ARG A 467 -33.67 -19.79 -3.14
N ALA A 468 -32.50 -19.90 -2.52
CA ALA A 468 -31.29 -20.48 -3.09
C ALA A 468 -31.09 -21.98 -2.77
N ALA A 469 -32.09 -22.65 -2.18
CA ALA A 469 -32.01 -24.00 -1.67
C ALA A 469 -30.82 -24.24 -0.70
N ALA A 470 -30.40 -23.22 0.04
CA ALA A 470 -29.28 -23.24 0.97
C ALA A 470 -29.71 -23.55 2.43
N THR A 471 -30.76 -24.36 2.62
CA THR A 471 -31.30 -24.75 3.94
C THR A 471 -30.30 -25.48 4.84
N PHE A 472 -29.20 -26.03 4.27
CA PHE A 472 -28.14 -26.66 5.04
C PHE A 472 -27.48 -25.70 6.04
N VAL A 473 -27.57 -24.37 5.83
CA VAL A 473 -27.00 -23.35 6.73
C VAL A 473 -27.59 -23.47 8.14
N GLU A 474 -28.88 -23.78 8.28
CA GLU A 474 -29.54 -23.98 9.57
C GLU A 474 -29.00 -25.17 10.36
N ARG A 475 -28.43 -26.17 9.65
CA ARG A 475 -27.84 -27.39 10.24
C ARG A 475 -26.37 -27.22 10.62
N LEU A 476 -25.73 -26.12 10.23
CA LEU A 476 -24.37 -25.83 10.64
C LEU A 476 -24.29 -25.46 12.14
N PRO A 477 -23.21 -25.84 12.85
CA PRO A 477 -23.10 -25.64 14.30
C PRO A 477 -23.27 -24.17 14.75
N ARG A 478 -22.94 -23.22 13.88
CA ARG A 478 -23.06 -21.77 14.14
C ARG A 478 -24.01 -21.06 13.18
N ALA A 479 -24.77 -21.82 12.39
CA ALA A 479 -25.71 -21.27 11.40
C ALA A 479 -25.10 -20.10 10.61
N PHE A 480 -25.69 -18.92 10.67
CA PHE A 480 -25.21 -17.70 10.00
C PHE A 480 -23.79 -17.25 10.40
N ASP A 481 -23.38 -17.54 11.64
CA ASP A 481 -22.06 -17.13 12.17
C ASP A 481 -20.94 -18.14 11.81
N THR A 482 -21.26 -19.14 10.98
CA THR A 482 -20.27 -20.09 10.49
C THR A 482 -19.28 -19.40 9.55
N ILE A 483 -17.97 -19.45 9.86
CA ILE A 483 -16.89 -18.92 9.04
C ILE A 483 -16.62 -19.88 7.89
N VAL A 484 -16.72 -19.40 6.66
CA VAL A 484 -16.61 -20.21 5.44
C VAL A 484 -15.19 -20.58 5.03
N GLY A 485 -14.16 -19.97 5.65
CA GLY A 485 -12.75 -20.16 5.29
C GLY A 485 -12.33 -19.34 4.06
N ASP A 486 -11.05 -19.48 3.66
CA ASP A 486 -10.52 -18.77 2.49
C ASP A 486 -11.25 -19.23 1.22
N ALA A 487 -11.81 -18.29 0.47
CA ALA A 487 -12.62 -18.55 -0.71
C ALA A 487 -13.69 -19.64 -0.50
N GLY A 488 -14.21 -19.80 0.73
CA GLY A 488 -15.21 -20.81 1.05
C GLY A 488 -14.65 -22.23 1.17
N SER A 489 -13.35 -22.41 1.49
CA SER A 489 -12.66 -23.71 1.53
C SER A 489 -13.26 -24.74 2.51
N ARG A 490 -14.08 -24.28 3.48
CA ARG A 490 -14.76 -25.16 4.45
C ARG A 490 -16.12 -25.67 3.98
N LEU A 491 -16.52 -25.29 2.77
CA LEU A 491 -17.80 -25.65 2.15
C LEU A 491 -17.57 -26.52 0.93
N SER A 492 -18.50 -27.40 0.63
CA SER A 492 -18.52 -28.10 -0.67
C SER A 492 -18.75 -27.10 -1.82
N GLY A 493 -18.45 -27.51 -3.05
CA GLY A 493 -18.68 -26.67 -4.24
C GLY A 493 -20.15 -26.21 -4.35
N GLY A 494 -21.08 -27.12 -4.14
CA GLY A 494 -22.51 -26.84 -4.18
C GLY A 494 -23.00 -25.94 -3.04
N GLU A 495 -22.45 -26.06 -1.84
CA GLU A 495 -22.76 -25.18 -0.72
C GLU A 495 -22.28 -23.76 -0.99
N ARG A 496 -21.05 -23.59 -1.53
CA ARG A 496 -20.53 -22.28 -1.94
C ARG A 496 -21.43 -21.61 -2.98
N GLN A 497 -21.83 -22.35 -4.01
CA GLN A 497 -22.71 -21.82 -5.07
C GLN A 497 -24.06 -21.39 -4.54
N ARG A 498 -24.70 -22.19 -3.64
CA ARG A 498 -25.98 -21.83 -3.05
C ARG A 498 -25.91 -20.60 -2.14
N ILE A 499 -24.84 -20.46 -1.35
CA ILE A 499 -24.65 -19.23 -0.56
C ILE A 499 -24.41 -18.02 -1.48
N ALA A 500 -23.63 -18.16 -2.55
CA ALA A 500 -23.43 -17.09 -3.51
C ALA A 500 -24.70 -16.73 -4.28
N LEU A 501 -25.54 -17.73 -4.62
CA LEU A 501 -26.87 -17.50 -5.19
C LEU A 501 -27.78 -16.78 -4.19
N ALA A 502 -27.79 -17.20 -2.92
CA ALA A 502 -28.56 -16.50 -1.87
C ALA A 502 -28.12 -15.03 -1.74
N ARG A 503 -26.82 -14.77 -1.80
CA ARG A 503 -26.26 -13.41 -1.80
C ARG A 503 -26.77 -12.60 -3.00
N ALA A 504 -26.74 -13.19 -4.20
CA ALA A 504 -27.25 -12.54 -5.41
C ALA A 504 -28.75 -12.21 -5.32
N LEU A 505 -29.54 -13.12 -4.74
CA LEU A 505 -31.01 -12.95 -4.56
C LEU A 505 -31.39 -11.99 -3.43
N LEU A 506 -30.53 -11.82 -2.42
CA LEU A 506 -30.77 -10.93 -1.27
C LEU A 506 -30.91 -9.45 -1.68
N GLY A 507 -30.24 -9.06 -2.77
CA GLY A 507 -30.35 -7.74 -3.37
C GLY A 507 -31.73 -7.44 -4.00
N ALA A 508 -32.64 -8.43 -4.07
CA ALA A 508 -33.89 -8.36 -4.83
C ALA A 508 -33.67 -7.88 -6.29
N PRO A 509 -32.86 -8.62 -7.07
CA PRO A 509 -32.43 -8.16 -8.38
C PRO A 509 -33.57 -8.17 -9.39
N ARG A 510 -33.52 -7.22 -10.36
CA ARG A 510 -34.36 -7.18 -11.54
C ARG A 510 -33.83 -8.11 -12.66
N LEU A 511 -32.51 -8.32 -12.67
CA LEU A 511 -31.78 -9.22 -13.56
C LEU A 511 -30.92 -10.19 -12.74
N LEU A 512 -31.04 -11.48 -13.01
CA LEU A 512 -30.12 -12.50 -12.49
C LEU A 512 -29.22 -13.03 -13.61
N VAL A 513 -27.92 -12.89 -13.42
CA VAL A 513 -26.89 -13.38 -14.35
C VAL A 513 -26.20 -14.59 -13.72
N LEU A 514 -26.20 -15.70 -14.44
CA LEU A 514 -25.62 -16.99 -14.06
C LEU A 514 -24.53 -17.37 -15.05
N ASP A 515 -23.26 -17.24 -14.68
CA ASP A 515 -22.12 -17.61 -15.55
C ASP A 515 -21.57 -18.97 -15.12
N GLU A 516 -21.91 -20.03 -15.89
CA GLU A 516 -21.59 -21.45 -15.64
C GLU A 516 -21.88 -21.92 -14.19
N ALA A 517 -22.92 -21.34 -13.59
CA ALA A 517 -23.24 -21.45 -12.17
C ALA A 517 -23.56 -22.88 -11.66
N THR A 518 -23.70 -23.87 -12.53
CA THR A 518 -23.94 -25.27 -12.15
C THR A 518 -22.82 -26.23 -12.59
N SER A 519 -21.73 -25.72 -13.17
CA SER A 519 -20.67 -26.56 -13.77
C SER A 519 -19.95 -27.47 -12.77
N ALA A 520 -19.84 -27.08 -11.50
CA ALA A 520 -19.16 -27.82 -10.44
C ALA A 520 -20.11 -28.63 -9.54
N LEU A 521 -21.41 -28.73 -9.89
CA LEU A 521 -22.41 -29.43 -9.08
C LEU A 521 -22.56 -30.90 -9.47
N ASP A 522 -22.83 -31.74 -8.49
CA ASP A 522 -23.37 -33.07 -8.69
C ASP A 522 -24.85 -32.99 -9.14
N ALA A 523 -25.35 -34.05 -9.76
CA ALA A 523 -26.67 -34.10 -10.40
C ALA A 523 -27.83 -33.75 -9.44
N GLU A 524 -27.78 -34.20 -8.18
CA GLU A 524 -28.81 -33.94 -7.18
C GLU A 524 -28.83 -32.44 -6.78
N THR A 525 -27.67 -31.88 -6.52
CA THR A 525 -27.50 -30.45 -6.19
C THR A 525 -27.87 -29.56 -7.39
N GLU A 526 -27.48 -29.96 -8.61
CA GLU A 526 -27.86 -29.25 -9.84
C GLU A 526 -29.37 -29.19 -10.00
N ALA A 527 -30.08 -30.32 -9.82
CA ALA A 527 -31.54 -30.39 -9.93
C ALA A 527 -32.21 -29.40 -8.95
N GLY A 528 -31.75 -29.31 -7.71
CA GLY A 528 -32.27 -28.35 -6.72
C GLY A 528 -32.06 -26.89 -7.11
N VAL A 529 -30.90 -26.56 -7.71
CA VAL A 529 -30.61 -25.20 -8.21
C VAL A 529 -31.46 -24.89 -9.44
N VAL A 530 -31.60 -25.82 -10.37
CA VAL A 530 -32.44 -25.68 -11.58
C VAL A 530 -33.91 -25.47 -11.20
N GLU A 531 -34.43 -26.24 -10.26
CA GLU A 531 -35.79 -26.05 -9.75
C GLU A 531 -35.98 -24.66 -9.11
N THR A 532 -34.98 -24.22 -8.37
CA THR A 532 -34.97 -22.86 -7.80
C THR A 532 -35.03 -21.81 -8.89
N ILE A 533 -34.16 -21.88 -9.91
CA ILE A 533 -34.15 -20.95 -11.04
C ILE A 533 -35.48 -20.97 -11.80
N ALA A 534 -36.04 -22.14 -12.02
CA ALA A 534 -37.37 -22.27 -12.66
C ALA A 534 -38.50 -21.54 -11.88
N ARG A 535 -38.46 -21.54 -10.55
CA ARG A 535 -39.41 -20.80 -9.71
C ARG A 535 -39.22 -19.28 -9.76
N LEU A 536 -38.04 -18.81 -10.14
CA LEU A 536 -37.71 -17.38 -10.26
C LEU A 536 -38.17 -16.78 -11.59
N LYS A 537 -38.53 -17.59 -12.59
CA LYS A 537 -39.06 -17.12 -13.87
C LYS A 537 -40.28 -16.23 -13.67
N GLY A 538 -40.36 -15.17 -14.45
CA GLY A 538 -41.41 -14.16 -14.35
C GLY A 538 -41.25 -13.19 -13.18
N GLN A 539 -40.48 -13.53 -12.14
CA GLN A 539 -40.23 -12.63 -11.00
C GLN A 539 -39.02 -11.69 -11.27
N MET A 540 -38.10 -12.12 -12.09
CA MET A 540 -36.92 -11.36 -12.57
C MET A 540 -36.53 -11.88 -13.93
N THR A 541 -35.81 -11.06 -14.69
CA THR A 541 -35.19 -11.49 -15.95
C THR A 541 -33.95 -12.33 -15.64
N ILE A 542 -33.74 -13.45 -16.36
CA ILE A 542 -32.62 -14.36 -16.09
C ILE A 542 -31.81 -14.57 -17.36
N ILE A 543 -30.49 -14.42 -17.26
CA ILE A 543 -29.52 -14.75 -18.29
C ILE A 543 -28.59 -15.82 -17.72
N ALA A 544 -28.48 -16.99 -18.37
CA ALA A 544 -27.51 -18.00 -17.98
C ALA A 544 -26.56 -18.33 -19.12
N ILE A 545 -25.27 -18.34 -18.85
CA ILE A 545 -24.25 -18.92 -19.71
C ILE A 545 -24.06 -20.37 -19.25
N THR A 546 -24.44 -21.34 -20.07
CA THR A 546 -24.30 -22.74 -19.70
C THR A 546 -24.30 -23.67 -20.91
N HIS A 547 -23.73 -24.87 -20.75
CA HIS A 547 -23.84 -26.01 -21.66
C HIS A 547 -24.62 -27.17 -21.00
N ARG A 548 -25.17 -26.96 -19.80
CA ARG A 548 -25.84 -28.01 -19.03
C ARG A 548 -27.28 -28.23 -19.51
N PRO A 549 -27.66 -29.49 -19.89
CA PRO A 549 -29.01 -29.77 -20.37
C PRO A 549 -30.13 -29.43 -19.41
N ALA A 550 -29.86 -29.52 -18.09
CA ALA A 550 -30.85 -29.25 -17.06
C ALA A 550 -31.34 -27.76 -17.08
N LEU A 551 -30.44 -26.81 -17.27
CA LEU A 551 -30.83 -25.38 -17.40
C LEU A 551 -31.46 -25.08 -18.75
N LEU A 552 -31.02 -25.76 -19.83
CA LEU A 552 -31.62 -25.62 -21.15
C LEU A 552 -33.09 -26.04 -21.16
N SER A 553 -33.44 -27.10 -20.43
CA SER A 553 -34.81 -27.62 -20.38
C SER A 553 -35.83 -26.69 -19.75
N VAL A 554 -35.41 -25.73 -18.90
CA VAL A 554 -36.27 -24.78 -18.21
C VAL A 554 -36.21 -23.38 -18.78
N ALA A 555 -35.29 -23.10 -19.74
CA ALA A 555 -35.16 -21.82 -20.42
C ALA A 555 -36.37 -21.55 -21.33
N ASP A 556 -36.75 -20.27 -21.49
CA ASP A 556 -37.77 -19.86 -22.44
C ASP A 556 -37.20 -19.78 -23.85
N ARG A 557 -35.92 -19.30 -23.97
CA ARG A 557 -35.20 -19.18 -25.25
C ARG A 557 -33.74 -19.50 -25.07
N VAL A 558 -33.13 -19.99 -26.15
CA VAL A 558 -31.69 -20.28 -26.21
C VAL A 558 -31.09 -19.50 -27.38
N ILE A 559 -30.04 -18.77 -27.09
CA ILE A 559 -29.30 -17.96 -28.07
C ILE A 559 -27.89 -18.51 -28.18
N GLU A 560 -27.51 -18.93 -29.37
CA GLU A 560 -26.15 -19.34 -29.68
C GLU A 560 -25.29 -18.13 -30.07
N ILE A 561 -24.16 -17.97 -29.37
CA ILE A 561 -23.10 -17.02 -29.77
C ILE A 561 -22.03 -17.83 -30.51
N LYS A 562 -21.87 -17.53 -31.78
CA LYS A 562 -20.88 -18.19 -32.64
C LYS A 562 -20.28 -17.18 -33.61
N ASP A 563 -18.93 -17.24 -33.76
CA ASP A 563 -18.17 -16.31 -34.61
C ASP A 563 -18.47 -14.83 -34.38
N GLY A 564 -18.79 -14.48 -33.12
CA GLY A 564 -19.12 -13.12 -32.67
C GLY A 564 -20.53 -12.64 -33.03
N ARG A 565 -21.43 -13.52 -33.47
CA ARG A 565 -22.84 -13.23 -33.81
C ARG A 565 -23.78 -14.03 -32.93
N ALA A 566 -25.00 -13.51 -32.76
CA ALA A 566 -26.06 -14.19 -32.02
C ALA A 566 -27.08 -14.81 -33.00
N THR A 567 -27.49 -16.04 -32.73
CA THR A 567 -28.53 -16.74 -33.47
C THR A 567 -29.46 -17.42 -32.48
N GLU A 568 -30.77 -17.26 -32.66
CA GLU A 568 -31.76 -17.95 -31.84
C GLU A 568 -31.91 -19.40 -32.29
N LEU A 569 -31.81 -20.34 -31.34
CA LEU A 569 -32.00 -21.76 -31.59
C LEU A 569 -33.45 -22.16 -31.33
N ASN A 570 -34.06 -22.82 -32.30
CA ASN A 570 -35.38 -23.43 -32.11
C ASN A 570 -35.30 -24.66 -31.18
N HIS A 571 -36.35 -24.91 -30.40
CA HIS A 571 -36.43 -26.00 -29.41
C HIS A 571 -36.16 -27.41 -30.02
N ASP A 572 -36.41 -27.59 -31.29
CA ASP A 572 -36.13 -28.85 -32.00
C ASP A 572 -34.63 -29.06 -32.29
N ALA A 573 -33.84 -28.00 -32.40
CA ALA A 573 -32.40 -28.05 -32.55
C ALA A 573 -31.66 -28.45 -31.25
N LEU A 574 -32.27 -28.21 -30.09
CA LEU A 574 -31.72 -28.55 -28.77
C LEU A 574 -31.71 -30.05 -28.45
N LYS A 575 -32.52 -30.85 -29.17
CA LYS A 575 -32.54 -32.31 -29.02
C LYS A 575 -31.44 -33.04 -29.81
N ALA A 576 -30.68 -32.28 -30.61
CA ALA A 576 -29.61 -32.82 -31.46
C ALA A 576 -28.20 -32.56 -30.92
N HIS A 577 -28.08 -31.80 -29.85
CA HIS A 577 -26.84 -31.52 -29.11
C HIS A 577 -26.89 -32.19 -27.73
#